data_4021d97c210bea810c7705d865014487
#
_entry.id   4021d97c210bea810c7705d865014487
#
_cell.length_a   1.000
_cell.length_b   1.000
_cell.length_c   1.000
_cell.angle_alpha   90.00
_cell.angle_beta   90.00
_cell.angle_gamma   90.00
#
_symmetry.space_group_name_H-M   'P 1'
#
loop_
_entity.id
_entity.type
_entity.pdbx_description
1 polymer ?
#
loop_
_entity_poly.entity_id
_entity_poly.type
_entity_poly.pdbx_seq_one_letter_code
_entity_poly.pdbx_strand_id
1 'polypeptide(L)'
;MNILKNLFGKKSEEQNAERVDEKVTEKQAVNKPQTTNNENHITASQQAAADETEPSEPMSEEQLFTMLIDGMLPLQSGDIEVKGHVKGQCSLGEKVYICGPNFVEEGEVTFIENETHVSVSQVANQEARIVLKGVSDYQSIRSMMALTNIQPMREVDVAQSIENPYLKALIQDSERFYQNETFLSLISFMVCHTHYITHFDLLDANGQPIEHTPTDEPQTFETQEGSKLQFYWLKNGETPMFPLFTDWRSLNKAKVILPENQQPKAMIITFQDVVAMLRQMGGGGIVINPFDEPNFNLSPEFIKGIVDSEGYRQEFVKSEEK
;
A
#
# COMPACT_ATOMS: atom_id res chain seq x y z
N MET A 1 12.40 -19.37 -16.23
CA MET A 1 12.40 -19.60 -14.77
C MET A 1 13.48 -18.79 -14.05
N ASN A 2 13.84 -17.59 -14.56
CA ASN A 2 14.87 -16.71 -13.97
C ASN A 2 14.39 -15.26 -13.73
N ILE A 3 13.10 -14.99 -13.88
CA ILE A 3 12.50 -13.65 -13.74
C ILE A 3 12.43 -13.23 -12.28
N LEU A 4 12.28 -14.19 -11.36
CA LEU A 4 12.07 -13.93 -9.93
C LEU A 4 13.33 -13.50 -9.16
N LYS A 5 14.53 -13.78 -9.64
CA LYS A 5 15.77 -13.36 -8.96
C LYS A 5 16.02 -11.84 -8.99
N ASN A 6 15.36 -11.13 -9.90
CA ASN A 6 15.49 -9.66 -10.02
C ASN A 6 14.42 -8.89 -9.23
N LEU A 7 13.42 -9.57 -8.68
CA LEU A 7 12.33 -8.97 -7.91
C LEU A 7 12.78 -8.51 -6.51
N PHE A 8 13.67 -9.26 -5.92
CA PHE A 8 14.21 -8.96 -4.59
C PHE A 8 15.62 -8.47 -4.82
N GLY A 9 15.77 -7.14 -4.77
CA GLY A 9 17.05 -6.47 -4.98
C GLY A 9 18.17 -7.16 -4.24
N LYS A 10 19.32 -7.29 -4.88
CA LYS A 10 20.57 -7.70 -4.22
C LYS A 10 20.65 -6.95 -2.89
N LYS A 11 20.90 -7.67 -1.78
CA LYS A 11 21.40 -7.10 -0.54
C LYS A 11 22.30 -5.93 -0.87
N SER A 12 21.91 -4.75 -0.47
CA SER A 12 22.75 -3.57 -0.54
C SER A 12 23.99 -3.86 0.29
N GLU A 13 25.10 -4.13 -0.36
CA GLU A 13 26.41 -3.90 0.22
C GLU A 13 26.45 -2.44 0.63
N GLU A 14 26.84 -2.21 1.86
CA GLU A 14 27.02 -0.93 2.52
C GLU A 14 27.38 0.19 1.54
N GLN A 15 26.45 1.05 1.20
CA GLN A 15 26.78 2.34 0.63
C GLN A 15 26.82 3.36 1.75
N ASN A 16 28.06 3.60 2.23
CA ASN A 16 28.43 4.79 2.94
C ASN A 16 27.82 6.01 2.25
N ALA A 17 26.93 6.68 2.94
CA ALA A 17 26.44 7.99 2.54
C ALA A 17 27.55 9.01 2.74
N GLU A 18 28.41 9.19 1.77
CA GLU A 18 29.17 10.41 1.61
C GLU A 18 28.21 11.51 1.13
N ARG A 19 28.00 12.47 2.02
CA ARG A 19 27.39 13.76 1.67
C ARG A 19 28.26 14.40 0.61
N VAL A 20 27.78 14.41 -0.61
CA VAL A 20 28.29 15.29 -1.66
C VAL A 20 27.25 16.38 -1.86
N ASP A 21 27.57 17.57 -1.31
CA ASP A 21 26.95 18.82 -1.74
C ASP A 21 27.36 19.07 -3.19
N GLU A 22 26.46 18.80 -4.11
CA GLU A 22 26.58 19.30 -5.46
C GLU A 22 25.23 19.76 -5.98
N LYS A 23 25.15 21.10 -6.08
CA LYS A 23 24.19 21.80 -6.89
C LYS A 23 24.31 21.32 -8.33
N VAL A 24 23.35 20.57 -8.80
CA VAL A 24 23.14 20.41 -10.26
C VAL A 24 21.70 20.76 -10.58
N THR A 25 21.61 21.98 -11.04
CA THR A 25 20.46 22.47 -11.79
C THR A 25 20.56 21.88 -13.20
N GLU A 26 19.76 20.89 -13.52
CA GLU A 26 19.52 20.58 -14.93
C GLU A 26 18.05 20.22 -15.14
N LYS A 27 17.35 21.24 -15.64
CA LYS A 27 16.03 21.12 -16.22
C LYS A 27 16.18 20.41 -17.57
N GLN A 28 15.79 19.18 -17.67
CA GLN A 28 15.44 18.59 -18.96
C GLN A 28 13.93 18.32 -19.00
N ALA A 29 13.24 19.28 -19.58
CA ALA A 29 11.88 19.15 -20.03
C ALA A 29 11.87 18.25 -21.29
N VAL A 30 11.30 17.07 -21.19
CA VAL A 30 10.91 16.31 -22.37
C VAL A 30 9.47 16.67 -22.68
N ASN A 31 9.31 17.62 -23.61
CA ASN A 31 8.04 17.96 -24.21
C ASN A 31 7.64 16.93 -25.25
N LYS A 32 6.49 16.29 -25.07
CA LYS A 32 5.55 16.06 -26.19
C LYS A 32 4.11 15.98 -25.65
N PRO A 33 3.21 16.81 -26.15
CA PRO A 33 1.82 16.78 -25.74
C PRO A 33 1.03 15.81 -26.62
N GLN A 34 0.23 14.96 -25.99
CA GLN A 34 -0.94 14.41 -26.64
C GLN A 34 -2.15 14.59 -25.74
N THR A 35 -3.06 15.36 -26.26
CA THR A 35 -4.36 15.68 -25.70
C THR A 35 -5.29 14.50 -25.91
N THR A 36 -5.79 13.91 -24.84
CA THR A 36 -7.00 13.10 -24.92
C THR A 36 -8.01 13.63 -23.91
N ASN A 37 -9.09 14.17 -24.45
CA ASN A 37 -10.30 14.54 -23.70
C ASN A 37 -10.95 13.24 -23.22
N ASN A 38 -11.03 13.04 -21.92
CA ASN A 38 -11.98 12.12 -21.33
C ASN A 38 -12.72 12.87 -20.23
N GLU A 39 -13.96 13.22 -20.54
CA GLU A 39 -14.94 13.68 -19.57
C GLU A 39 -15.41 12.49 -18.75
N ASN A 40 -14.88 12.33 -17.56
CA ASN A 40 -15.45 11.40 -16.58
C ASN A 40 -16.14 12.20 -15.47
N HIS A 41 -17.45 12.17 -15.50
CA HIS A 41 -18.32 12.64 -14.40
C HIS A 41 -18.15 11.69 -13.20
N ILE A 42 -17.60 12.20 -12.12
CA ILE A 42 -17.65 11.53 -10.79
C ILE A 42 -18.77 12.22 -10.02
N THR A 43 -19.82 11.45 -9.75
CA THR A 43 -20.99 11.90 -8.99
C THR A 43 -20.73 11.74 -7.48
N ALA A 44 -20.82 12.83 -6.74
CA ALA A 44 -20.78 12.83 -5.28
C ALA A 44 -22.13 12.36 -4.70
N SER A 45 -22.11 11.41 -3.78
CA SER A 45 -23.27 10.99 -2.99
C SER A 45 -23.15 11.47 -1.55
N GLN A 46 -24.26 12.02 -1.02
CA GLN A 46 -24.39 12.71 0.26
C GLN A 46 -24.55 11.77 1.46
N GLN A 47 -23.90 12.17 2.54
CA GLN A 47 -24.21 12.08 3.99
C GLN A 47 -25.15 10.99 4.52
N ALA A 48 -24.62 10.19 5.44
CA ALA A 48 -25.37 9.56 6.52
C ALA A 48 -24.68 9.80 7.87
N ALA A 49 -25.51 9.97 8.89
CA ALA A 49 -25.24 10.56 10.18
C ALA A 49 -24.16 9.86 11.02
N ALA A 50 -23.37 10.71 11.68
CA ALA A 50 -22.33 10.33 12.64
C ALA A 50 -22.93 9.83 13.95
N ASP A 51 -22.40 8.70 14.40
CA ASP A 51 -22.38 8.29 15.80
C ASP A 51 -21.09 8.89 16.40
N GLU A 52 -21.23 9.75 17.41
CA GLU A 52 -20.10 10.48 18.02
C GLU A 52 -19.26 9.52 18.88
N THR A 53 -18.32 8.82 18.26
CA THR A 53 -17.18 8.24 18.94
C THR A 53 -16.05 9.27 18.90
N GLU A 54 -15.60 9.72 20.08
CA GLU A 54 -14.44 10.62 20.18
C GLU A 54 -13.29 10.06 19.32
N PRO A 55 -12.62 10.91 18.52
CA PRO A 55 -11.49 10.46 17.71
C PRO A 55 -10.38 9.99 18.65
N SER A 56 -10.13 8.69 18.68
CA SER A 56 -8.96 8.12 19.35
C SER A 56 -7.71 8.76 18.75
N GLU A 57 -6.79 9.23 19.61
CA GLU A 57 -5.49 9.74 19.16
C GLU A 57 -4.85 8.73 18.18
N PRO A 58 -4.28 9.20 17.05
CA PRO A 58 -3.66 8.30 16.10
C PRO A 58 -2.53 7.52 16.76
N MET A 59 -2.59 6.20 16.73
CA MET A 59 -1.54 5.33 17.27
C MET A 59 -0.19 5.67 16.64
N SER A 60 0.86 5.72 17.46
CA SER A 60 2.23 5.89 16.97
C SER A 60 2.64 4.71 16.08
N GLU A 61 3.55 4.91 15.11
CA GLU A 61 4.05 3.83 14.25
C GLU A 61 4.60 2.63 15.05
N GLU A 62 5.18 2.88 16.21
CA GLU A 62 5.74 1.86 17.10
C GLU A 62 4.68 0.95 17.71
N GLN A 63 3.43 1.40 17.80
CA GLN A 63 2.29 0.64 18.34
C GLN A 63 1.55 -0.16 17.26
N LEU A 64 1.88 0.03 15.99
CA LEU A 64 1.25 -0.69 14.90
C LEU A 64 1.96 -2.02 14.66
N PHE A 65 1.18 -3.05 14.34
CA PHE A 65 1.77 -4.31 13.92
C PHE A 65 1.03 -4.96 12.76
N THR A 66 1.78 -5.83 12.08
CA THR A 66 1.27 -6.81 11.12
C THR A 66 1.97 -8.14 11.36
N MET A 67 1.30 -9.24 11.05
CA MET A 67 1.86 -10.59 11.10
C MET A 67 1.18 -11.44 10.04
N LEU A 68 1.91 -12.06 9.14
CA LEU A 68 1.34 -13.11 8.30
C LEU A 68 1.15 -14.39 9.13
N ILE A 69 -0.02 -15.00 9.00
CA ILE A 69 -0.38 -16.24 9.69
C ILE A 69 0.31 -17.41 8.98
N ASP A 70 1.29 -18.01 9.63
CA ASP A 70 1.98 -19.22 9.16
C ASP A 70 1.18 -20.48 9.48
N GLY A 71 0.49 -20.49 10.62
CA GLY A 71 -0.32 -21.61 11.09
C GLY A 71 -1.43 -21.17 12.02
N MET A 72 -2.46 -21.99 12.13
CA MET A 72 -3.59 -21.75 13.00
C MET A 72 -4.08 -23.05 13.65
N LEU A 73 -4.65 -22.93 14.84
CA LEU A 73 -5.23 -24.03 15.60
C LEU A 73 -6.51 -23.57 16.32
N PRO A 74 -7.70 -24.11 15.97
CA PRO A 74 -8.91 -23.89 16.75
C PRO A 74 -8.78 -24.54 18.14
N LEU A 75 -9.14 -23.80 19.17
CA LEU A 75 -9.10 -24.27 20.55
C LEU A 75 -10.47 -24.79 21.00
N GLN A 76 -10.48 -25.63 22.03
CA GLN A 76 -11.74 -26.17 22.60
C GLN A 76 -12.62 -25.10 23.26
N SER A 77 -12.03 -23.96 23.66
CA SER A 77 -12.74 -22.78 24.17
C SER A 77 -13.59 -22.07 23.12
N GLY A 78 -13.38 -22.34 21.84
CA GLY A 78 -13.95 -21.59 20.71
C GLY A 78 -13.06 -20.44 20.24
N ASP A 79 -11.91 -20.23 20.91
CA ASP A 79 -10.88 -19.28 20.49
C ASP A 79 -10.01 -19.86 19.38
N ILE A 80 -9.16 -19.04 18.78
CA ILE A 80 -8.21 -19.49 17.76
C ILE A 80 -6.78 -19.10 18.15
N GLU A 81 -5.86 -20.05 18.07
CA GLU A 81 -4.42 -19.78 18.13
C GLU A 81 -3.90 -19.55 16.71
N VAL A 82 -3.16 -18.46 16.51
CA VAL A 82 -2.45 -18.16 15.28
C VAL A 82 -0.95 -18.02 15.56
N LYS A 83 -0.12 -18.42 14.60
CA LYS A 83 1.33 -18.35 14.69
C LYS A 83 1.88 -17.56 13.51
N GLY A 84 2.92 -16.75 13.75
CA GLY A 84 3.64 -16.04 12.71
C GLY A 84 4.72 -15.11 13.28
N HIS A 85 5.36 -14.35 12.40
CA HIS A 85 6.36 -13.36 12.78
C HIS A 85 5.71 -11.97 12.91
N VAL A 86 5.65 -11.45 14.12
CA VAL A 86 5.14 -10.11 14.41
C VAL A 86 6.12 -9.07 13.87
N LYS A 87 5.63 -8.12 13.11
CA LYS A 87 6.33 -6.90 12.67
C LYS A 87 5.69 -5.71 13.36
N GLY A 88 6.45 -4.93 14.12
CA GLY A 88 5.91 -3.95 15.07
C GLY A 88 5.62 -4.58 16.43
N GLN A 89 4.63 -4.07 17.17
CA GLN A 89 4.33 -4.50 18.54
C GLN A 89 2.88 -4.92 18.72
N CYS A 90 2.64 -6.13 19.22
CA CYS A 90 1.34 -6.67 19.59
C CYS A 90 1.24 -6.81 21.11
N SER A 91 0.10 -6.43 21.69
CA SER A 91 -0.13 -6.41 23.14
C SER A 91 -1.36 -7.22 23.54
N LEU A 92 -1.35 -7.74 24.76
CA LEU A 92 -2.49 -8.43 25.38
C LEU A 92 -3.68 -7.48 25.54
N GLY A 93 -4.88 -7.94 25.25
CA GLY A 93 -6.11 -7.16 25.29
C GLY A 93 -6.34 -6.26 24.09
N GLU A 94 -5.43 -6.30 23.11
CA GLU A 94 -5.53 -5.47 21.92
C GLU A 94 -6.61 -5.98 20.96
N LYS A 95 -7.40 -5.04 20.41
CA LYS A 95 -8.32 -5.31 19.32
C LYS A 95 -7.54 -5.49 18.02
N VAL A 96 -7.83 -6.58 17.31
CA VAL A 96 -7.10 -6.95 16.09
C VAL A 96 -8.05 -7.37 14.99
N TYR A 97 -7.52 -7.38 13.78
CA TYR A 97 -8.22 -7.79 12.57
C TYR A 97 -7.43 -8.88 11.86
N ILE A 98 -8.14 -9.92 11.41
CA ILE A 98 -7.59 -10.93 10.49
C ILE A 98 -8.05 -10.55 9.09
N CYS A 99 -7.09 -10.27 8.21
CA CYS A 99 -7.34 -9.75 6.87
C CYS A 99 -6.88 -10.74 5.80
N GLY A 100 -7.73 -10.98 4.82
CA GLY A 100 -7.42 -11.74 3.60
C GLY A 100 -8.00 -11.05 2.36
N PRO A 101 -7.88 -11.60 1.16
CA PRO A 101 -8.30 -10.96 -0.08
C PRO A 101 -9.74 -10.42 -0.05
N ASN A 102 -10.70 -11.20 0.44
CA ASN A 102 -12.11 -10.80 0.57
C ASN A 102 -12.63 -11.12 1.97
N PHE A 103 -11.76 -11.08 2.96
CA PHE A 103 -12.02 -11.51 4.30
C PHE A 103 -11.50 -10.51 5.33
N VAL A 104 -12.32 -10.14 6.29
CA VAL A 104 -11.93 -9.40 7.48
C VAL A 104 -12.77 -9.91 8.66
N GLU A 105 -12.09 -10.34 9.70
CA GLU A 105 -12.69 -10.71 11.00
C GLU A 105 -12.01 -9.93 12.10
N GLU A 106 -12.78 -9.60 13.12
CA GLU A 106 -12.31 -8.90 14.31
C GLU A 106 -12.08 -9.89 15.45
N GLY A 107 -11.09 -9.63 16.28
CA GLY A 107 -10.81 -10.42 17.48
C GLY A 107 -10.09 -9.58 18.54
N GLU A 108 -9.92 -10.19 19.71
CA GLU A 108 -9.19 -9.62 20.84
C GLU A 108 -8.05 -10.56 21.23
N VAL A 109 -6.88 -10.03 21.48
CA VAL A 109 -5.69 -10.78 21.91
C VAL A 109 -5.85 -11.17 23.38
N THR A 110 -5.98 -12.46 23.67
CA THR A 110 -6.18 -12.98 25.04
C THR A 110 -4.95 -13.68 25.61
N PHE A 111 -4.00 -14.07 24.77
CA PHE A 111 -2.77 -14.72 25.19
C PHE A 111 -1.67 -14.51 24.14
N ILE A 112 -0.44 -14.31 24.59
CA ILE A 112 0.74 -14.21 23.74
C ILE A 112 1.84 -15.11 24.31
N GLU A 113 2.42 -15.95 23.47
CA GLU A 113 3.61 -16.75 23.73
C GLU A 113 4.71 -16.30 22.73
N ASN A 114 5.87 -15.94 23.25
CA ASN A 114 7.00 -15.50 22.42
C ASN A 114 7.78 -16.72 21.84
N GLU A 115 8.82 -16.43 21.05
CA GLU A 115 9.67 -17.47 20.42
C GLU A 115 10.37 -18.40 21.41
N THR A 116 10.55 -17.99 22.68
CA THR A 116 11.14 -18.82 23.75
C THR A 116 10.10 -19.62 24.53
N HIS A 117 8.85 -19.67 24.06
CA HIS A 117 7.72 -20.35 24.70
C HIS A 117 7.36 -19.79 26.08
N VAL A 118 7.56 -18.50 26.29
CA VAL A 118 7.18 -17.80 27.51
C VAL A 118 5.96 -16.94 27.25
N SER A 119 4.97 -17.03 28.16
CA SER A 119 3.81 -16.13 28.13
C SER A 119 4.24 -14.71 28.49
N VAL A 120 3.84 -13.75 27.65
CA VAL A 120 4.20 -12.34 27.79
C VAL A 120 2.96 -11.44 27.58
N SER A 121 3.02 -10.22 28.10
CA SER A 121 1.96 -9.23 27.89
C SER A 121 2.08 -8.49 26.55
N GLN A 122 3.26 -8.53 25.93
CA GLN A 122 3.50 -7.95 24.61
C GLN A 122 4.65 -8.65 23.89
N VAL A 123 4.64 -8.57 22.54
CA VAL A 123 5.66 -9.13 21.67
C VAL A 123 5.98 -8.15 20.55
N ALA A 124 7.24 -8.07 20.13
CA ALA A 124 7.66 -7.18 19.05
C ALA A 124 8.77 -7.81 18.20
N ASN A 125 8.60 -7.74 16.87
CA ASN A 125 9.61 -8.12 15.87
C ASN A 125 10.22 -9.52 16.06
N GLN A 126 9.38 -10.51 16.40
CA GLN A 126 9.78 -11.89 16.57
C GLN A 126 8.64 -12.88 16.29
N GLU A 127 8.94 -14.16 16.23
CA GLU A 127 7.94 -15.23 16.16
C GLU A 127 7.08 -15.23 17.42
N ALA A 128 5.77 -15.42 17.24
CA ALA A 128 4.83 -15.52 18.34
C ALA A 128 3.68 -16.48 18.04
N ARG A 129 3.07 -16.98 19.12
CA ARG A 129 1.75 -17.58 19.14
C ARG A 129 0.80 -16.64 19.84
N ILE A 130 -0.31 -16.35 19.22
CA ILE A 130 -1.31 -15.40 19.71
C ILE A 130 -2.65 -16.09 19.73
N VAL A 131 -3.34 -16.06 20.88
CA VAL A 131 -4.71 -16.56 20.98
C VAL A 131 -5.67 -15.39 20.85
N LEU A 132 -6.66 -15.57 19.98
CA LEU A 132 -7.69 -14.60 19.67
C LEU A 132 -9.05 -15.11 20.12
N LYS A 133 -9.79 -14.23 20.79
CA LYS A 133 -11.17 -14.41 21.19
C LYS A 133 -12.10 -13.59 20.27
N GLY A 134 -13.32 -14.05 20.10
CA GLY A 134 -14.35 -13.30 19.40
C GLY A 134 -14.35 -13.47 17.87
N VAL A 135 -13.44 -14.27 17.33
CA VAL A 135 -13.41 -14.59 15.89
C VAL A 135 -14.58 -15.52 15.55
N SER A 136 -15.50 -15.06 14.71
CA SER A 136 -16.75 -15.79 14.40
C SER A 136 -16.57 -16.81 13.27
N ASP A 137 -15.84 -16.47 12.23
CA ASP A 137 -15.59 -17.32 11.06
C ASP A 137 -14.15 -17.84 10.99
N TYR A 138 -13.75 -18.60 12.04
CA TYR A 138 -12.42 -19.21 12.05
C TYR A 138 -12.22 -20.24 10.92
N GLN A 139 -13.30 -20.80 10.35
CA GLN A 139 -13.21 -21.79 9.27
C GLN A 139 -12.73 -21.16 7.95
N SER A 140 -12.91 -19.86 7.76
CA SER A 140 -12.45 -19.13 6.57
C SER A 140 -11.03 -18.63 6.69
N ILE A 141 -10.40 -18.69 7.88
CA ILE A 141 -9.02 -18.27 8.07
C ILE A 141 -8.06 -19.25 7.37
N ARG A 142 -7.04 -18.70 6.73
CA ARG A 142 -6.02 -19.45 5.99
C ARG A 142 -4.63 -18.93 6.33
N SER A 143 -3.64 -19.80 6.12
CA SER A 143 -2.24 -19.37 6.09
C SER A 143 -2.04 -18.24 5.08
N MET A 144 -1.13 -17.34 5.38
CA MET A 144 -0.85 -16.11 4.62
C MET A 144 -1.94 -15.03 4.67
N MET A 145 -2.98 -15.16 5.48
CA MET A 145 -3.77 -14.01 5.92
C MET A 145 -2.96 -13.19 6.92
N ALA A 146 -3.27 -11.92 7.06
CA ALA A 146 -2.59 -11.05 8.01
C ALA A 146 -3.40 -10.86 9.29
N LEU A 147 -2.73 -10.92 10.45
CA LEU A 147 -3.21 -10.38 11.71
C LEU A 147 -2.61 -8.97 11.90
N THR A 148 -3.43 -8.01 12.32
CA THR A 148 -3.00 -6.61 12.50
C THR A 148 -3.91 -5.87 13.46
N ASN A 149 -3.42 -4.80 14.09
CA ASN A 149 -4.26 -3.86 14.85
C ASN A 149 -4.71 -2.66 13.99
N ILE A 150 -4.36 -2.63 12.72
CA ILE A 150 -4.80 -1.60 11.77
C ILE A 150 -6.14 -2.04 11.20
N GLN A 151 -7.18 -1.23 11.38
CA GLN A 151 -8.49 -1.50 10.78
C GLN A 151 -8.39 -1.40 9.26
N PRO A 152 -8.67 -2.49 8.51
CA PRO A 152 -8.63 -2.44 7.06
C PRO A 152 -9.81 -1.65 6.52
N MET A 153 -9.54 -0.84 5.50
CA MET A 153 -10.60 -0.18 4.76
C MET A 153 -11.11 -1.10 3.64
N ARG A 154 -12.40 -1.38 3.62
CA ARG A 154 -13.04 -2.22 2.59
C ARG A 154 -13.56 -1.42 1.41
N GLU A 155 -14.03 -0.19 1.67
CA GLU A 155 -14.58 0.70 0.67
C GLU A 155 -13.77 1.99 0.65
N VAL A 156 -13.58 2.56 -0.52
CA VAL A 156 -12.89 3.83 -0.67
C VAL A 156 -13.90 4.94 -0.36
N ASP A 157 -13.91 5.39 0.87
CA ASP A 157 -14.53 6.65 1.23
C ASP A 157 -13.48 7.75 1.14
N VAL A 158 -13.74 8.77 0.33
CA VAL A 158 -12.82 9.91 0.14
C VAL A 158 -12.58 10.66 1.45
N ALA A 159 -13.47 10.51 2.43
CA ALA A 159 -13.35 11.13 3.75
C ALA A 159 -12.51 10.31 4.74
N GLN A 160 -12.22 9.05 4.45
CA GLN A 160 -11.44 8.17 5.33
C GLN A 160 -10.03 7.93 4.77
N SER A 161 -9.08 7.72 5.67
CA SER A 161 -7.71 7.39 5.29
C SER A 161 -7.66 6.00 4.65
N ILE A 162 -6.92 5.87 3.55
CA ILE A 162 -6.63 4.56 2.95
C ILE A 162 -5.69 3.79 3.87
N GLU A 163 -6.05 2.54 4.16
CA GLU A 163 -5.26 1.61 4.96
C GLU A 163 -5.31 0.20 4.34
N ASN A 164 -4.17 -0.28 3.89
CA ASN A 164 -4.03 -1.58 3.24
C ASN A 164 -3.12 -2.52 4.05
N PRO A 165 -3.52 -2.91 5.28
CA PRO A 165 -2.65 -3.68 6.18
C PRO A 165 -2.30 -5.06 5.63
N TYR A 166 -3.19 -5.69 4.85
CA TYR A 166 -2.90 -6.99 4.26
C TYR A 166 -1.81 -6.91 3.20
N LEU A 167 -1.87 -5.97 2.27
CA LEU A 167 -0.80 -5.77 1.29
C LEU A 167 0.51 -5.38 1.99
N LYS A 168 0.45 -4.54 3.02
CA LYS A 168 1.63 -4.17 3.82
C LYS A 168 2.28 -5.38 4.47
N ALA A 169 1.50 -6.29 5.06
CA ALA A 169 2.00 -7.53 5.65
C ALA A 169 2.67 -8.44 4.61
N LEU A 170 2.06 -8.59 3.43
CA LEU A 170 2.66 -9.34 2.32
C LEU A 170 4.00 -8.74 1.88
N ILE A 171 4.09 -7.42 1.75
CA ILE A 171 5.33 -6.73 1.39
C ILE A 171 6.40 -6.96 2.46
N GLN A 172 6.05 -6.81 3.75
CA GLN A 172 6.99 -6.97 4.85
C GLN A 172 7.57 -8.38 5.00
N ASP A 173 6.81 -9.41 4.58
CA ASP A 173 7.26 -10.79 4.61
C ASP A 173 7.70 -11.33 3.23
N SER A 174 7.82 -10.45 2.23
CA SER A 174 8.14 -10.85 0.86
C SER A 174 9.47 -11.62 0.75
N GLU A 175 10.49 -11.26 1.54
CA GLU A 175 11.77 -11.99 1.55
C GLU A 175 11.65 -13.42 2.08
N ARG A 176 10.69 -13.69 2.99
CA ARG A 176 10.46 -15.05 3.53
C ARG A 176 9.77 -15.97 2.53
N PHE A 177 8.94 -15.42 1.65
CA PHE A 177 8.02 -16.19 0.81
C PHE A 177 8.22 -16.00 -0.70
N TYR A 178 9.28 -15.32 -1.15
CA TYR A 178 9.50 -14.98 -2.57
C TYR A 178 9.53 -16.20 -3.52
N GLN A 179 9.75 -17.43 -3.01
CA GLN A 179 9.72 -18.66 -3.79
C GLN A 179 8.37 -19.40 -3.71
N ASN A 180 7.43 -18.91 -2.92
CA ASN A 180 6.15 -19.57 -2.72
C ASN A 180 5.15 -19.09 -3.78
N GLU A 181 4.66 -19.98 -4.63
CA GLU A 181 3.73 -19.64 -5.72
C GLU A 181 2.40 -19.09 -5.21
N THR A 182 1.89 -19.60 -4.08
CA THR A 182 0.68 -19.08 -3.46
C THR A 182 0.88 -17.65 -3.00
N PHE A 183 2.01 -17.35 -2.37
CA PHE A 183 2.36 -16.00 -1.95
C PHE A 183 2.46 -15.04 -3.13
N LEU A 184 3.13 -15.46 -4.22
CA LEU A 184 3.27 -14.66 -5.43
C LEU A 184 1.91 -14.38 -6.08
N SER A 185 1.01 -15.34 -6.06
CA SER A 185 -0.35 -15.16 -6.55
C SER A 185 -1.15 -14.19 -5.68
N LEU A 186 -1.03 -14.31 -4.35
CA LEU A 186 -1.71 -13.41 -3.40
C LEU A 186 -1.21 -11.98 -3.51
N ILE A 187 0.12 -11.76 -3.55
CA ILE A 187 0.65 -10.40 -3.64
C ILE A 187 0.29 -9.76 -4.99
N SER A 188 0.32 -10.53 -6.08
CA SER A 188 -0.10 -10.05 -7.40
C SER A 188 -1.58 -9.69 -7.42
N PHE A 189 -2.44 -10.52 -6.81
CA PHE A 189 -3.86 -10.23 -6.64
C PHE A 189 -4.07 -8.93 -5.85
N MET A 190 -3.43 -8.81 -4.69
CA MET A 190 -3.57 -7.63 -3.84
C MET A 190 -3.07 -6.35 -4.51
N VAL A 191 -1.96 -6.42 -5.25
CA VAL A 191 -1.46 -5.29 -6.03
C VAL A 191 -2.51 -4.77 -7.01
N CYS A 192 -3.25 -5.66 -7.68
CA CYS A 192 -4.28 -5.28 -8.65
C CYS A 192 -5.58 -4.75 -8.04
N HIS A 193 -5.92 -5.18 -6.82
CA HIS A 193 -7.21 -4.88 -6.18
C HIS A 193 -7.12 -3.82 -5.08
N THR A 194 -5.93 -3.28 -4.84
CA THR A 194 -5.67 -2.27 -3.84
C THR A 194 -5.80 -0.87 -4.43
N HIS A 195 -6.40 0.05 -3.68
CA HIS A 195 -6.31 1.47 -3.95
C HIS A 195 -5.05 2.03 -3.28
N TYR A 196 -4.35 2.90 -3.97
CA TYR A 196 -3.11 3.52 -3.53
C TYR A 196 -3.26 5.03 -3.43
N ILE A 197 -2.36 5.63 -2.68
CA ILE A 197 -2.17 7.07 -2.66
C ILE A 197 -0.93 7.40 -3.49
N THR A 198 -0.96 8.50 -4.22
CA THR A 198 0.22 9.05 -4.88
C THR A 198 0.23 10.57 -4.82
N HIS A 199 1.42 11.17 -4.88
CA HIS A 199 1.57 12.61 -4.98
C HIS A 199 1.42 13.10 -6.41
N PHE A 200 0.78 14.26 -6.56
CA PHE A 200 0.69 14.96 -7.83
C PHE A 200 0.71 16.47 -7.65
N ASP A 201 1.01 17.19 -8.73
CA ASP A 201 0.77 18.62 -8.87
C ASP A 201 -0.27 18.87 -9.95
N LEU A 202 -1.12 19.86 -9.72
CA LEU A 202 -2.03 20.38 -10.72
C LEU A 202 -1.41 21.64 -11.33
N LEU A 203 -1.15 21.60 -12.64
CA LEU A 203 -0.59 22.71 -13.39
C LEU A 203 -1.66 23.38 -14.23
N ASP A 204 -1.59 24.70 -14.39
CA ASP A 204 -2.42 25.46 -15.33
C ASP A 204 -1.99 25.21 -16.79
N ALA A 205 -2.69 25.85 -17.73
CA ALA A 205 -2.38 25.74 -19.15
C ALA A 205 -0.95 26.23 -19.49
N ASN A 206 -0.33 27.06 -18.67
CA ASN A 206 1.02 27.60 -18.82
C ASN A 206 2.07 26.75 -18.13
N GLY A 207 1.66 25.68 -17.44
CA GLY A 207 2.55 24.79 -16.68
C GLY A 207 2.96 25.35 -15.33
N GLN A 208 2.21 26.32 -14.77
CA GLN A 208 2.43 26.83 -13.42
C GLN A 208 1.57 26.05 -12.41
N PRO A 209 2.10 25.73 -11.21
CA PRO A 209 1.33 25.09 -10.17
C PRO A 209 0.10 25.92 -9.78
N ILE A 210 -1.06 25.30 -9.75
CA ILE A 210 -2.29 25.92 -9.25
C ILE A 210 -2.25 25.83 -7.72
N GLU A 211 -2.12 26.99 -7.08
CA GLU A 211 -2.19 27.09 -5.62
C GLU A 211 -3.62 26.86 -5.14
N HIS A 212 -3.78 26.01 -4.14
CA HIS A 212 -5.04 25.80 -3.44
C HIS A 212 -4.79 25.99 -1.94
N THR A 213 -5.73 26.61 -1.27
CA THR A 213 -5.71 26.67 0.19
C THR A 213 -5.94 25.26 0.72
N PRO A 214 -5.02 24.72 1.55
CA PRO A 214 -5.22 23.43 2.18
C PRO A 214 -6.49 23.46 3.03
N THR A 215 -7.31 22.42 2.88
CA THR A 215 -8.45 22.18 3.77
C THR A 215 -8.36 20.76 4.28
N ASP A 216 -8.86 20.51 5.50
CA ASP A 216 -8.92 19.17 6.07
C ASP A 216 -10.02 18.30 5.42
N GLU A 217 -10.82 18.90 4.52
CA GLU A 217 -11.88 18.22 3.81
C GLU A 217 -11.45 17.80 2.40
N PRO A 218 -11.90 16.65 1.90
CA PRO A 218 -11.71 16.25 0.52
C PRO A 218 -12.27 17.29 -0.44
N GLN A 219 -11.47 17.72 -1.39
CA GLN A 219 -11.89 18.70 -2.39
C GLN A 219 -12.00 18.05 -3.75
N THR A 220 -13.10 18.33 -4.43
CA THR A 220 -13.23 18.07 -5.86
C THR A 220 -12.64 19.26 -6.61
N PHE A 221 -11.63 19.00 -7.43
CA PHE A 221 -11.03 20.04 -8.26
C PHE A 221 -11.71 20.01 -9.64
N GLU A 222 -12.33 21.13 -10.00
CA GLU A 222 -12.69 21.35 -11.40
C GLU A 222 -11.41 21.69 -12.16
N THR A 223 -11.04 20.84 -13.09
CA THR A 223 -9.91 21.10 -13.99
C THR A 223 -10.35 22.13 -15.02
N GLN A 224 -9.65 23.27 -15.08
CA GLN A 224 -9.84 24.23 -16.17
C GLN A 224 -9.31 23.62 -17.47
N GLU A 225 -9.87 24.06 -18.60
CA GLU A 225 -9.40 23.63 -19.92
C GLU A 225 -7.91 23.90 -20.06
N GLY A 226 -7.14 22.87 -20.38
CA GLY A 226 -5.67 22.94 -20.51
C GLY A 226 -4.88 22.64 -19.22
N SER A 227 -5.53 22.39 -18.09
CA SER A 227 -4.84 21.93 -16.86
C SER A 227 -4.18 20.59 -17.07
N LYS A 228 -3.05 20.34 -16.39
CA LYS A 228 -2.26 19.09 -16.48
C LYS A 228 -1.99 18.55 -15.09
N LEU A 229 -2.07 17.23 -14.96
CA LEU A 229 -1.56 16.52 -13.79
C LEU A 229 -0.08 16.19 -14.00
N GLN A 230 0.75 16.53 -13.03
CA GLN A 230 2.16 16.18 -12.99
C GLN A 230 2.41 15.25 -11.82
N PHE A 231 2.93 14.03 -12.10
CA PHE A 231 3.28 13.06 -11.07
C PHE A 231 4.77 13.09 -10.76
N TYR A 232 5.11 12.77 -9.53
CA TYR A 232 6.50 12.61 -9.09
C TYR A 232 6.99 11.21 -9.47
N TRP A 233 8.22 11.14 -9.93
CA TRP A 233 8.86 9.90 -10.36
C TRP A 233 10.15 9.70 -9.59
N LEU A 234 10.40 8.46 -9.21
CA LEU A 234 11.67 8.01 -8.66
C LEU A 234 12.49 7.35 -9.77
N LYS A 235 13.78 7.12 -9.52
CA LYS A 235 14.64 6.38 -10.43
C LYS A 235 15.24 5.17 -9.72
N ASN A 236 15.22 4.03 -10.39
CA ASN A 236 15.99 2.85 -10.00
C ASN A 236 16.99 2.58 -11.14
N GLY A 237 18.23 3.06 -10.99
CA GLY A 237 19.16 3.17 -12.10
C GLY A 237 18.61 4.10 -13.17
N GLU A 238 18.46 3.61 -14.40
CA GLU A 238 17.89 4.36 -15.52
C GLU A 238 16.36 4.18 -15.66
N THR A 239 15.76 3.25 -14.92
CA THR A 239 14.33 2.95 -15.02
C THR A 239 13.53 3.96 -14.19
N PRO A 240 12.57 4.69 -14.80
CA PRO A 240 11.63 5.50 -14.05
C PRO A 240 10.68 4.60 -13.25
N MET A 241 10.46 4.94 -11.98
CA MET A 241 9.61 4.21 -11.07
C MET A 241 8.47 5.10 -10.58
N PHE A 242 7.25 4.65 -10.74
CA PHE A 242 6.06 5.35 -10.24
C PHE A 242 5.84 4.99 -8.77
N PRO A 243 5.86 5.96 -7.82
CA PRO A 243 5.68 5.69 -6.42
C PRO A 243 4.19 5.53 -6.06
N LEU A 244 3.86 4.45 -5.38
CA LEU A 244 2.55 4.17 -4.80
C LEU A 244 2.69 3.97 -3.29
N PHE A 245 1.69 4.41 -2.54
CA PHE A 245 1.67 4.30 -1.08
C PHE A 245 0.41 3.57 -0.62
N THR A 246 0.58 2.64 0.31
CA THR A 246 -0.51 1.83 0.85
C THR A 246 -1.33 2.55 1.90
N ASP A 247 -0.77 3.61 2.48
CA ASP A 247 -1.35 4.39 3.58
C ASP A 247 -0.72 5.78 3.66
N TRP A 248 -1.35 6.68 4.43
CA TRP A 248 -0.89 8.05 4.62
C TRP A 248 0.44 8.15 5.37
N ARG A 249 0.76 7.20 6.24
CA ARG A 249 2.04 7.20 6.97
C ARG A 249 3.19 6.95 6.01
N SER A 250 3.05 5.95 5.14
CA SER A 250 4.04 5.67 4.08
C SER A 250 4.18 6.84 3.11
N LEU A 251 3.06 7.51 2.74
CA LEU A 251 3.09 8.72 1.92
C LEU A 251 3.83 9.87 2.62
N ASN A 252 3.60 10.08 3.91
CA ASN A 252 4.22 11.17 4.67
C ASN A 252 5.76 11.06 4.75
N LYS A 253 6.32 9.85 4.65
CA LYS A 253 7.77 9.65 4.55
C LYS A 253 8.35 10.23 3.25
N ALA A 254 7.54 10.32 2.19
CA ALA A 254 7.94 10.92 0.92
C ALA A 254 8.13 12.44 0.96
N LYS A 255 7.72 13.13 2.02
CA LYS A 255 7.95 14.58 2.17
C LYS A 255 9.43 14.98 2.06
N VAL A 256 10.34 14.05 2.33
CA VAL A 256 11.79 14.26 2.23
C VAL A 256 12.24 14.60 0.79
N ILE A 257 11.50 14.15 -0.23
CA ILE A 257 11.85 14.37 -1.64
C ILE A 257 11.09 15.53 -2.27
N LEU A 258 10.17 16.14 -1.55
CA LEU A 258 9.36 17.25 -2.04
C LEU A 258 10.09 18.59 -1.84
N PRO A 259 9.87 19.60 -2.71
CA PRO A 259 10.43 20.93 -2.52
C PRO A 259 10.02 21.54 -1.18
N GLU A 260 10.96 22.22 -0.50
CA GLU A 260 10.81 22.84 0.84
C GLU A 260 9.65 23.77 0.87
N ASN A 261 8.69 23.96 0.72
CA ASN A 261 7.54 24.89 0.77
C ASN A 261 6.36 24.46 -0.13
N GLN A 262 6.45 23.27 -0.72
CA GLN A 262 5.36 22.76 -1.52
C GLN A 262 4.52 21.80 -0.68
N GLN A 263 3.24 22.10 -0.50
CA GLN A 263 2.31 21.15 0.10
C GLN A 263 1.90 20.16 -0.98
N PRO A 264 2.29 18.88 -0.86
CA PRO A 264 1.96 17.88 -1.86
C PRO A 264 0.45 17.65 -1.85
N LYS A 265 -0.12 17.60 -3.04
CA LYS A 265 -1.46 17.09 -3.22
C LYS A 265 -1.37 15.58 -3.37
N ALA A 266 -2.35 14.88 -2.81
CA ALA A 266 -2.42 13.44 -2.90
C ALA A 266 -3.74 13.03 -3.53
N MET A 267 -3.70 11.97 -4.33
CA MET A 267 -4.89 11.37 -4.92
C MET A 267 -4.88 9.85 -4.75
N ILE A 268 -6.08 9.31 -4.77
CA ILE A 268 -6.29 7.87 -4.79
C ILE A 268 -6.19 7.40 -6.24
N ILE A 269 -5.45 6.31 -6.46
CA ILE A 269 -5.20 5.76 -7.79
C ILE A 269 -5.23 4.23 -7.73
N THR A 270 -5.61 3.58 -8.81
CA THR A 270 -5.57 2.12 -8.95
C THR A 270 -4.33 1.65 -9.70
N PHE A 271 -4.01 0.37 -9.57
CA PHE A 271 -2.95 -0.26 -10.37
C PHE A 271 -3.21 -0.12 -11.88
N GLN A 272 -4.48 -0.25 -12.29
CA GLN A 272 -4.90 -0.15 -13.68
C GLN A 272 -4.62 1.24 -14.28
N ASP A 273 -4.91 2.29 -13.50
CA ASP A 273 -4.63 3.68 -13.92
C ASP A 273 -3.14 3.89 -14.14
N VAL A 274 -2.31 3.39 -13.21
CA VAL A 274 -0.85 3.49 -13.32
C VAL A 274 -0.33 2.71 -14.52
N VAL A 275 -0.83 1.50 -14.76
CA VAL A 275 -0.46 0.71 -15.95
C VAL A 275 -0.83 1.44 -17.25
N ALA A 276 -1.99 2.10 -17.29
CA ALA A 276 -2.39 2.90 -18.44
C ALA A 276 -1.44 4.08 -18.67
N MET A 277 -1.04 4.79 -17.60
CA MET A 277 -0.05 5.87 -17.69
C MET A 277 1.33 5.38 -18.14
N LEU A 278 1.83 4.27 -17.57
CA LEU A 278 3.11 3.66 -17.97
C LEU A 278 3.14 3.31 -19.46
N ARG A 279 2.05 2.78 -19.99
CA ARG A 279 1.91 2.47 -21.43
C ARG A 279 2.01 3.73 -22.31
N GLN A 280 1.36 4.82 -21.89
CA GLN A 280 1.41 6.10 -22.61
C GLN A 280 2.80 6.72 -22.61
N MET A 281 3.58 6.52 -21.53
CA MET A 281 4.93 7.05 -21.38
C MET A 281 6.02 6.18 -22.04
N GLY A 282 5.66 5.03 -22.58
CA GLY A 282 6.61 4.12 -23.23
C GLY A 282 7.34 3.18 -22.27
N GLY A 283 6.88 3.02 -21.04
CA GLY A 283 7.37 2.07 -20.06
C GLY A 283 7.76 2.68 -18.72
N GLY A 284 8.22 1.84 -17.81
CA GLY A 284 8.61 2.19 -16.45
C GLY A 284 8.20 1.09 -15.48
N GLY A 285 8.61 1.23 -14.21
CA GLY A 285 8.24 0.35 -13.11
C GLY A 285 7.34 1.05 -12.10
N ILE A 286 6.93 0.29 -11.09
CA ILE A 286 6.19 0.79 -9.93
C ILE A 286 6.99 0.45 -8.68
N VAL A 287 7.04 1.35 -7.71
CA VAL A 287 7.55 1.06 -6.38
C VAL A 287 6.48 1.36 -5.34
N ILE A 288 6.14 0.36 -4.54
CA ILE A 288 5.17 0.48 -3.46
C ILE A 288 5.93 0.77 -2.17
N ASN A 289 5.51 1.82 -1.45
CA ASN A 289 6.12 2.31 -0.22
C ASN A 289 7.65 2.52 -0.34
N PRO A 290 8.12 3.38 -1.26
CA PRO A 290 9.56 3.51 -1.59
C PRO A 290 10.46 3.91 -0.40
N PHE A 291 9.89 4.46 0.66
CA PHE A 291 10.60 4.91 1.87
C PHE A 291 10.35 4.03 3.09
N ASP A 292 9.66 2.91 2.91
CA ASP A 292 9.53 1.86 3.92
C ASP A 292 10.60 0.77 3.69
N GLU A 293 10.93 0.04 4.74
CA GLU A 293 11.78 -1.15 4.67
C GLU A 293 11.00 -2.36 5.20
N PRO A 294 10.77 -3.37 4.34
CA PRO A 294 11.09 -3.41 2.90
C PRO A 294 10.09 -2.59 2.05
N ASN A 295 10.55 -2.06 0.93
CA ASN A 295 9.71 -1.58 -0.15
C ASN A 295 9.47 -2.69 -1.18
N PHE A 296 8.51 -2.49 -2.09
CA PHE A 296 8.18 -3.49 -3.10
C PHE A 296 8.29 -2.94 -4.52
N ASN A 297 9.27 -3.45 -5.28
CA ASN A 297 9.56 -3.01 -6.64
C ASN A 297 8.90 -3.93 -7.67
N LEU A 298 8.08 -3.36 -8.52
CA LEU A 298 7.48 -4.03 -9.68
C LEU A 298 8.23 -3.57 -10.93
N SER A 299 9.09 -4.44 -11.46
CA SER A 299 9.79 -4.16 -12.73
C SER A 299 8.79 -4.13 -13.90
N PRO A 300 9.16 -3.49 -15.03
CA PRO A 300 8.33 -3.51 -16.24
C PRO A 300 7.95 -4.93 -16.68
N GLU A 301 8.86 -5.91 -16.54
CA GLU A 301 8.62 -7.30 -16.89
C GLU A 301 7.61 -7.96 -15.94
N PHE A 302 7.67 -7.62 -14.64
CA PHE A 302 6.72 -8.15 -13.67
C PHE A 302 5.32 -7.57 -13.88
N ILE A 303 5.23 -6.25 -14.09
CA ILE A 303 3.97 -5.57 -14.44
C ILE A 303 3.38 -6.22 -15.69
N LYS A 304 4.20 -6.44 -16.73
CA LYS A 304 3.78 -7.12 -17.94
C LYS A 304 3.26 -8.53 -17.65
N GLY A 305 3.94 -9.29 -16.81
CA GLY A 305 3.51 -10.63 -16.38
C GLY A 305 2.13 -10.64 -15.72
N ILE A 306 1.86 -9.67 -14.83
CA ILE A 306 0.54 -9.49 -14.21
C ILE A 306 -0.51 -9.19 -15.28
N VAL A 307 -0.28 -8.18 -16.11
CA VAL A 307 -1.24 -7.68 -17.10
C VAL A 307 -1.54 -8.72 -18.20
N ASP A 308 -0.55 -9.54 -18.55
CA ASP A 308 -0.70 -10.62 -19.51
C ASP A 308 -1.36 -11.87 -18.93
N SER A 309 -1.53 -11.96 -17.61
CA SER A 309 -2.18 -13.09 -16.96
C SER A 309 -3.65 -13.21 -17.37
N GLU A 310 -4.16 -14.44 -17.42
CA GLU A 310 -5.56 -14.68 -17.78
C GLU A 310 -6.52 -14.06 -16.77
N GLY A 311 -6.22 -14.15 -15.47
CA GLY A 311 -7.02 -13.55 -14.40
C GLY A 311 -7.19 -12.05 -14.57
N TYR A 312 -6.09 -11.33 -14.77
CA TYR A 312 -6.13 -9.88 -14.97
C TYR A 312 -6.96 -9.51 -16.22
N ARG A 313 -6.76 -10.21 -17.33
CA ARG A 313 -7.50 -9.94 -18.57
C ARG A 313 -8.99 -10.22 -18.43
N GLN A 314 -9.37 -11.26 -17.71
CA GLN A 314 -10.78 -11.59 -17.49
C GLN A 314 -11.48 -10.55 -16.63
N GLU A 315 -10.81 -10.01 -15.65
CA GLU A 315 -11.38 -9.12 -14.66
C GLU A 315 -11.38 -7.65 -15.13
N PHE A 316 -10.24 -7.17 -15.63
CA PHE A 316 -10.05 -5.75 -15.89
C PHE A 316 -10.12 -5.34 -17.36
N VAL A 317 -9.92 -6.26 -18.33
CA VAL A 317 -9.90 -5.91 -19.75
C VAL A 317 -11.22 -6.24 -20.44
N LYS A 318 -11.87 -7.37 -20.12
CA LYS A 318 -13.14 -7.75 -20.75
C LYS A 318 -14.34 -6.91 -20.32
N SER A 319 -14.23 -6.13 -19.25
CA SER A 319 -15.28 -5.21 -18.80
C SER A 319 -15.39 -3.93 -19.63
N GLU A 320 -14.36 -3.59 -20.42
CA GLU A 320 -14.35 -2.39 -21.27
C GLU A 320 -15.05 -2.60 -22.63
N GLU A 321 -15.38 -3.86 -23.00
CA GLU A 321 -16.05 -4.18 -24.29
C GLU A 321 -17.59 -4.30 -24.16
N LYS A 322 -18.18 -3.93 -23.04
CA LYS A 322 -19.64 -3.90 -22.81
C LYS A 322 -20.14 -2.49 -22.61
#